data_45fbecb4013c27777f0053203509f012
#
_entry.id   45fbecb4013c27777f0053203509f012
#
_cell.length_a   1.000
_cell.length_b   1.000
_cell.length_c   1.000
_cell.angle_alpha   90.00
_cell.angle_beta   90.00
_cell.angle_gamma   90.00
#
_symmetry.space_group_name_H-M   'P 1'
#
loop_
_entity.id
_entity.type
_entity.pdbx_description
1 polymer ?
#
loop_
_entity_poly.entity_id
_entity_poly.type
_entity_poly.pdbx_seq_one_letter_code
_entity_poly.pdbx_strand_id
1 'polypeptide(L)'
;TLPVNGALLYFKNISVFFDFSDDTIFIGDPKLFHFYFKRSLLESNFINVYPLNFQVNLSYKALGFIQKLKIKDIINNKNRIEIVRAIDYFNRLTNLAHNAMDVRFFPKKIIDNKGKVIFLTRLWNPNNHPDPKEKERRIRQNIFRVESCRIIKKNFKNSLVGLFPDEYSKEVASDLLLDSKATSKKRYFNDLQSANIGIADDGLKDTPGWKIGEYLMFGKAVISTPINIIVEEFKENKNYLKLSSRNSFDELPEKIDYLLTNNRYLEMGVNNFNWSSTYLHPNEYMNRIISIITRK
;
A
#
# COMPACT_ATOMS: atom_id res chain seq x y z
N THR A 1 -4.82 9.49 -26.45
CA THR A 1 -4.37 8.31 -25.68
C THR A 1 -4.51 8.61 -24.21
N LEU A 2 -5.06 7.67 -23.42
CA LEU A 2 -5.12 7.83 -21.97
C LEU A 2 -3.70 7.79 -21.37
N PRO A 3 -3.40 8.60 -20.35
CA PRO A 3 -2.13 8.53 -19.64
C PRO A 3 -1.91 7.14 -19.01
N VAL A 4 -0.66 6.74 -18.88
CA VAL A 4 -0.28 5.57 -18.07
C VAL A 4 -0.75 5.83 -16.63
N ASN A 5 -1.34 4.84 -15.96
CA ASN A 5 -2.00 4.97 -14.66
C ASN A 5 -3.30 5.79 -14.65
N GLY A 6 -3.90 6.06 -15.79
CA GLY A 6 -5.22 6.67 -15.91
C GLY A 6 -6.28 5.68 -16.39
N ALA A 7 -7.51 5.81 -15.91
CA ALA A 7 -8.67 5.11 -16.46
C ALA A 7 -9.84 6.09 -16.63
N LEU A 8 -10.60 5.91 -17.71
CA LEU A 8 -11.76 6.73 -18.02
C LEU A 8 -12.99 5.85 -18.12
N LEU A 9 -14.02 6.21 -17.37
CA LEU A 9 -15.31 5.57 -17.39
C LEU A 9 -16.37 6.57 -17.90
N TYR A 10 -17.18 6.13 -18.86
CA TYR A 10 -18.38 6.82 -19.25
C TYR A 10 -19.60 6.07 -18.72
N PHE A 11 -20.45 6.79 -17.99
CA PHE A 11 -21.72 6.28 -17.49
C PHE A 11 -22.82 7.25 -17.92
N LYS A 12 -23.64 6.84 -18.90
CA LYS A 12 -24.57 7.76 -19.60
C LYS A 12 -23.77 8.95 -20.16
N ASN A 13 -24.12 10.17 -19.75
CA ASN A 13 -23.45 11.41 -20.17
C ASN A 13 -22.39 11.90 -19.16
N ILE A 14 -22.03 11.06 -18.17
CA ILE A 14 -21.08 11.41 -17.10
C ILE A 14 -19.72 10.81 -17.45
N SER A 15 -18.69 11.65 -17.48
CA SER A 15 -17.30 11.24 -17.59
C SER A 15 -16.64 11.19 -16.22
N VAL A 16 -16.01 10.06 -15.89
CA VAL A 16 -15.31 9.83 -14.63
C VAL A 16 -13.89 9.44 -14.92
N PHE A 17 -12.93 10.21 -14.43
CA PHE A 17 -11.51 9.91 -14.60
C PHE A 17 -10.91 9.40 -13.30
N PHE A 18 -10.13 8.34 -13.40
CA PHE A 18 -9.39 7.76 -12.29
C PHE A 18 -7.89 7.95 -12.52
N ASP A 19 -7.24 8.63 -11.61
CA ASP A 19 -5.81 8.89 -11.58
C ASP A 19 -5.16 8.03 -10.50
N PHE A 20 -4.55 6.93 -10.92
CA PHE A 20 -3.87 5.96 -10.05
C PHE A 20 -2.38 6.27 -9.86
N SER A 21 -1.89 7.42 -10.32
CA SER A 21 -0.48 7.76 -10.17
C SER A 21 -0.08 7.96 -8.71
N ASP A 22 1.16 7.57 -8.39
CA ASP A 22 1.78 7.82 -7.09
C ASP A 22 2.11 9.30 -6.87
N ASP A 23 2.21 10.06 -7.97
CA ASP A 23 2.52 11.48 -7.92
C ASP A 23 1.31 12.30 -7.45
N THR A 24 1.56 13.40 -6.75
CA THR A 24 0.53 14.35 -6.33
C THR A 24 0.03 15.25 -7.47
N ILE A 25 0.80 15.33 -8.57
CA ILE A 25 0.42 16.05 -9.78
C ILE A 25 -0.70 15.31 -10.51
N PHE A 26 -1.68 16.06 -11.03
CA PHE A 26 -2.75 15.50 -11.86
C PHE A 26 -2.20 15.04 -13.22
N ILE A 27 -2.52 13.81 -13.62
CA ILE A 27 -2.12 13.28 -14.95
C ILE A 27 -3.10 13.67 -16.06
N GLY A 28 -4.23 14.26 -15.72
CA GLY A 28 -5.22 14.85 -16.63
C GLY A 28 -5.80 16.13 -16.03
N ASP A 29 -6.32 17.02 -16.86
CA ASP A 29 -6.99 18.24 -16.37
C ASP A 29 -8.34 17.89 -15.74
N PRO A 30 -8.54 18.12 -14.42
CA PRO A 30 -9.83 17.83 -13.76
C PRO A 30 -11.03 18.54 -14.36
N LYS A 31 -10.84 19.69 -15.00
CA LYS A 31 -11.93 20.47 -15.64
C LYS A 31 -12.58 19.76 -16.83
N LEU A 32 -11.91 18.78 -17.42
CA LEU A 32 -12.41 18.02 -18.57
C LEU A 32 -13.38 16.90 -18.19
N PHE A 33 -13.56 16.63 -16.89
CA PHE A 33 -14.35 15.51 -16.40
C PHE A 33 -15.42 15.95 -15.43
N HIS A 34 -16.55 15.23 -15.41
CA HIS A 34 -17.59 15.48 -14.41
C HIS A 34 -17.13 15.08 -13.00
N PHE A 35 -16.32 14.00 -12.91
CA PHE A 35 -15.72 13.52 -11.67
C PHE A 35 -14.29 13.10 -11.92
N TYR A 36 -13.39 13.47 -11.01
CA TYR A 36 -11.99 13.12 -11.04
C TYR A 36 -11.60 12.46 -9.71
N PHE A 37 -11.14 11.23 -9.75
CA PHE A 37 -10.69 10.51 -8.57
C PHE A 37 -9.17 10.38 -8.57
N LYS A 38 -8.52 10.88 -7.53
CA LYS A 38 -7.05 10.93 -7.42
C LYS A 38 -6.55 10.10 -6.25
N ARG A 39 -5.58 9.20 -6.51
CA ARG A 39 -4.93 8.39 -5.47
C ARG A 39 -4.13 9.22 -4.47
N SER A 40 -3.21 10.01 -4.95
CA SER A 40 -2.31 10.83 -4.12
C SER A 40 -2.80 12.28 -4.08
N LEU A 41 -4.05 12.46 -3.63
CA LEU A 41 -4.68 13.76 -3.58
C LEU A 41 -4.11 14.57 -2.42
N LEU A 42 -3.54 15.73 -2.73
CA LEU A 42 -3.34 16.82 -1.78
C LEU A 42 -4.60 17.69 -1.73
N GLU A 43 -4.49 18.82 -1.08
CA GLU A 43 -5.54 19.84 -1.13
C GLU A 43 -5.87 20.22 -2.58
N SER A 44 -7.17 20.35 -2.90
CA SER A 44 -7.65 20.67 -4.24
C SER A 44 -8.73 21.73 -4.18
N ASN A 45 -8.60 22.73 -5.07
CA ASN A 45 -9.62 23.77 -5.29
C ASN A 45 -10.72 23.32 -6.27
N PHE A 46 -10.64 22.11 -6.81
CA PHE A 46 -11.63 21.58 -7.73
C PHE A 46 -12.74 20.83 -6.96
N ILE A 47 -13.98 21.26 -7.14
CA ILE A 47 -15.16 20.69 -6.47
C ILE A 47 -15.52 19.28 -6.95
N ASN A 48 -15.00 18.88 -8.11
CA ASN A 48 -15.25 17.58 -8.74
C ASN A 48 -14.11 16.57 -8.51
N VAL A 49 -13.15 16.89 -7.64
CA VAL A 49 -12.00 16.02 -7.33
C VAL A 49 -12.22 15.32 -6.00
N TYR A 50 -12.02 14.01 -6.00
CA TYR A 50 -12.27 13.12 -4.86
C TYR A 50 -11.05 12.21 -4.61
N PRO A 51 -10.74 11.87 -3.35
CA PRO A 51 -9.65 10.95 -3.05
C PRO A 51 -10.01 9.50 -3.42
N LEU A 52 -9.03 8.76 -3.94
CA LEU A 52 -9.11 7.30 -4.09
C LEU A 52 -8.67 6.55 -2.82
N ASN A 53 -8.26 7.27 -1.79
CA ASN A 53 -7.72 6.71 -0.55
C ASN A 53 -6.45 5.86 -0.79
N PHE A 54 -6.16 4.94 0.14
CA PHE A 54 -5.05 3.99 -0.04
C PHE A 54 -5.39 2.96 -1.11
N GLN A 55 -4.36 2.42 -1.75
CA GLN A 55 -4.51 1.34 -2.71
C GLN A 55 -3.95 0.03 -2.16
N VAL A 56 -4.63 -1.05 -2.50
CA VAL A 56 -4.17 -2.41 -2.26
C VAL A 56 -4.26 -3.17 -3.57
N ASN A 57 -3.21 -3.91 -3.89
CA ASN A 57 -3.23 -4.73 -5.10
C ASN A 57 -4.03 -6.01 -4.84
N LEU A 58 -5.27 -6.03 -5.30
CA LEU A 58 -6.23 -7.12 -5.09
C LEU A 58 -6.46 -7.90 -6.38
N SER A 59 -6.54 -9.22 -6.27
CA SER A 59 -7.06 -10.06 -7.32
C SER A 59 -8.51 -10.47 -7.01
N TYR A 60 -9.38 -10.32 -8.00
CA TYR A 60 -10.80 -10.66 -7.89
C TYR A 60 -11.15 -11.75 -8.88
N LYS A 61 -11.71 -12.87 -8.40
CA LYS A 61 -12.02 -14.04 -9.25
C LYS A 61 -12.96 -13.76 -10.44
N ALA A 62 -13.80 -12.74 -10.31
CA ALA A 62 -14.77 -12.38 -11.34
C ALA A 62 -14.13 -11.88 -12.65
N LEU A 63 -12.85 -11.51 -12.64
CA LEU A 63 -12.16 -10.92 -13.78
C LEU A 63 -11.58 -11.92 -14.79
N GLY A 64 -11.75 -13.23 -14.58
CA GLY A 64 -11.32 -14.26 -15.56
C GLY A 64 -11.95 -14.14 -16.96
N PHE A 65 -13.00 -13.39 -17.03
CA PHE A 65 -13.73 -13.09 -18.26
C PHE A 65 -13.05 -11.99 -19.12
N ILE A 66 -12.33 -11.06 -18.50
CA ILE A 66 -11.70 -9.91 -19.20
C ILE A 66 -10.43 -10.35 -19.97
N GLN A 67 -9.86 -11.50 -19.64
CA GLN A 67 -8.63 -12.00 -20.27
C GLN A 67 -8.76 -12.31 -21.76
N LYS A 68 -9.96 -12.62 -22.25
CA LYS A 68 -10.17 -12.92 -23.68
C LYS A 68 -9.88 -11.73 -24.60
N LEU A 69 -9.79 -10.52 -24.06
CA LEU A 69 -9.69 -9.29 -24.85
C LEU A 69 -8.26 -8.87 -25.19
N LYS A 70 -7.23 -9.41 -24.54
CA LYS A 70 -5.85 -8.93 -24.69
C LYS A 70 -4.85 -9.90 -25.32
N ILE A 71 -5.28 -11.05 -25.81
CA ILE A 71 -4.36 -12.04 -26.40
C ILE A 71 -3.60 -11.46 -27.60
N LYS A 72 -4.23 -10.63 -28.43
CA LYS A 72 -3.56 -9.98 -29.57
C LYS A 72 -2.47 -8.97 -29.12
N ASP A 73 -2.74 -8.18 -28.09
CA ASP A 73 -1.78 -7.21 -27.56
C ASP A 73 -0.61 -7.90 -26.86
N ILE A 74 -0.85 -9.05 -26.25
CA ILE A 74 0.17 -9.87 -25.57
C ILE A 74 1.13 -10.51 -26.57
N ILE A 75 0.62 -11.02 -27.69
CA ILE A 75 1.43 -11.64 -28.75
C ILE A 75 2.32 -10.60 -29.43
N ASN A 76 1.86 -9.36 -29.56
CA ASN A 76 2.61 -8.26 -30.15
C ASN A 76 3.68 -7.66 -29.21
N ASN A 77 3.50 -7.79 -27.92
CA ASN A 77 4.46 -7.33 -26.92
C ASN A 77 5.44 -8.46 -26.55
N LYS A 78 6.54 -8.60 -27.22
CA LYS A 78 7.59 -9.63 -27.04
C LYS A 78 8.13 -9.78 -25.59
N ASN A 79 7.44 -9.24 -24.59
CA ASN A 79 7.83 -9.31 -23.20
C ASN A 79 7.31 -10.59 -22.54
N ARG A 80 8.20 -11.57 -22.39
CA ARG A 80 7.92 -12.90 -21.82
C ARG A 80 7.25 -12.82 -20.43
N ILE A 81 7.60 -11.83 -19.62
CA ILE A 81 7.04 -11.64 -18.28
C ILE A 81 5.57 -11.20 -18.36
N GLU A 82 5.23 -10.29 -19.28
CA GLU A 82 3.85 -9.84 -19.49
C GLU A 82 2.98 -10.96 -20.05
N ILE A 83 3.52 -11.80 -20.93
CA ILE A 83 2.83 -12.99 -21.45
C ILE A 83 2.51 -13.96 -20.31
N VAL A 84 3.48 -14.27 -19.45
CA VAL A 84 3.28 -15.15 -18.29
C VAL A 84 2.25 -14.55 -17.33
N ARG A 85 2.33 -13.25 -17.04
CA ARG A 85 1.37 -12.54 -16.21
C ARG A 85 -0.04 -12.57 -16.76
N ALA A 86 -0.19 -12.50 -18.07
CA ALA A 86 -1.49 -12.54 -18.71
C ALA A 86 -2.08 -13.96 -18.75
N ILE A 87 -1.27 -14.98 -19.00
CA ILE A 87 -1.69 -16.38 -19.00
C ILE A 87 -2.03 -16.84 -17.58
N ASP A 88 -1.24 -16.46 -16.60
CA ASP A 88 -1.44 -16.82 -15.20
C ASP A 88 -1.97 -15.66 -14.36
N TYR A 89 -2.92 -14.91 -14.90
CA TYR A 89 -3.53 -13.76 -14.23
C TYR A 89 -4.01 -14.08 -12.81
N PHE A 90 -4.38 -15.32 -12.53
CA PHE A 90 -4.85 -15.78 -11.24
C PHE A 90 -3.76 -16.42 -10.37
N ASN A 91 -2.50 -16.40 -10.81
CA ASN A 91 -1.38 -16.99 -10.08
C ASN A 91 -1.63 -18.45 -9.63
N ARG A 92 -2.30 -19.23 -10.52
CA ARG A 92 -2.65 -20.61 -10.24
C ARG A 92 -1.62 -21.60 -10.74
N LEU A 93 -0.89 -21.24 -11.79
CA LEU A 93 0.08 -22.09 -12.47
C LEU A 93 1.52 -21.69 -12.09
N THR A 94 1.78 -20.39 -11.94
CA THR A 94 3.09 -19.87 -11.60
C THR A 94 2.98 -18.85 -10.48
N ASN A 95 3.87 -18.88 -9.51
CA ASN A 95 3.96 -17.84 -8.48
C ASN A 95 4.59 -16.53 -8.99
N LEU A 96 4.81 -16.41 -10.29
CA LEU A 96 5.51 -15.28 -10.92
C LEU A 96 4.59 -14.12 -11.30
N ALA A 97 3.29 -14.37 -11.48
CA ALA A 97 2.40 -13.43 -12.13
C ALA A 97 1.94 -12.29 -11.23
N HIS A 98 1.72 -12.52 -9.93
CA HIS A 98 0.99 -11.55 -9.11
C HIS A 98 1.59 -11.27 -7.75
N ASN A 99 1.83 -9.97 -7.52
CA ASN A 99 1.91 -9.37 -6.20
C ASN A 99 0.52 -9.01 -5.63
N ALA A 100 -0.56 -9.46 -6.27
CA ALA A 100 -1.91 -9.17 -5.85
C ALA A 100 -2.38 -10.14 -4.76
N MET A 101 -3.12 -9.62 -3.81
CA MET A 101 -3.76 -10.39 -2.76
C MET A 101 -5.15 -10.83 -3.23
N ASP A 102 -5.43 -12.14 -3.15
CA ASP A 102 -6.80 -12.64 -3.36
C ASP A 102 -7.68 -12.19 -2.19
N VAL A 103 -8.81 -11.57 -2.48
CA VAL A 103 -9.77 -11.08 -1.47
C VAL A 103 -10.25 -12.16 -0.50
N ARG A 104 -10.14 -13.44 -0.87
CA ARG A 104 -10.48 -14.57 0.00
C ARG A 104 -9.52 -14.75 1.17
N PHE A 105 -8.33 -14.18 1.10
CA PHE A 105 -7.34 -14.21 2.18
C PHE A 105 -7.54 -13.11 3.22
N PHE A 106 -8.52 -12.22 3.03
CA PHE A 106 -8.82 -11.24 4.04
C PHE A 106 -9.27 -11.92 5.33
N PRO A 107 -8.74 -11.49 6.46
CA PRO A 107 -9.14 -12.04 7.72
C PRO A 107 -10.64 -11.74 7.97
N LYS A 108 -11.37 -12.74 8.42
CA LYS A 108 -12.77 -12.55 8.84
C LYS A 108 -12.88 -11.97 10.25
N LYS A 109 -11.79 -12.01 10.99
CA LYS A 109 -11.67 -11.51 12.37
C LYS A 109 -10.23 -11.12 12.66
N ILE A 110 -10.07 -10.19 13.57
CA ILE A 110 -8.75 -9.82 14.10
C ILE A 110 -8.29 -10.90 15.06
N ILE A 111 -7.04 -11.31 14.92
CA ILE A 111 -6.40 -12.30 15.79
C ILE A 111 -5.41 -11.55 16.69
N ASP A 112 -5.50 -11.76 17.99
CA ASP A 112 -4.51 -11.27 18.92
C ASP A 112 -3.27 -12.18 18.91
N ASN A 113 -2.15 -11.62 18.50
CA ASN A 113 -0.83 -12.24 18.49
C ASN A 113 0.09 -11.55 19.52
N LYS A 114 -0.47 -11.12 20.65
CA LYS A 114 0.24 -10.48 21.77
C LYS A 114 1.04 -9.25 21.31
N GLY A 115 0.42 -8.41 20.47
CA GLY A 115 1.03 -7.17 20.01
C GLY A 115 2.24 -7.34 19.09
N LYS A 116 2.37 -8.46 18.37
CA LYS A 116 3.52 -8.69 17.48
C LYS A 116 3.67 -7.58 16.44
N VAL A 117 4.89 -7.03 16.36
CA VAL A 117 5.24 -5.95 15.44
C VAL A 117 5.75 -6.51 14.11
N ILE A 118 5.34 -5.90 12.98
CA ILE A 118 5.84 -6.26 11.65
C ILE A 118 6.35 -5.03 10.89
N PHE A 119 7.57 -5.16 10.32
CA PHE A 119 8.12 -4.20 9.37
C PHE A 119 9.02 -4.92 8.37
N LEU A 120 8.45 -5.44 7.29
CA LEU A 120 9.17 -6.07 6.20
C LEU A 120 9.26 -5.09 5.03
N THR A 121 10.47 -4.72 4.63
CA THR A 121 10.66 -3.66 3.64
C THR A 121 11.82 -3.96 2.68
N ARG A 122 12.05 -3.09 1.70
CA ARG A 122 13.22 -3.15 0.80
C ARG A 122 13.92 -1.81 0.80
N LEU A 123 15.19 -1.80 0.43
CA LEU A 123 15.91 -0.57 0.16
C LEU A 123 15.83 -0.21 -1.32
N TRP A 124 15.97 1.06 -1.62
CA TRP A 124 16.02 1.57 -2.98
C TRP A 124 17.41 2.14 -3.24
N ASN A 125 18.16 1.53 -4.16
CA ASN A 125 19.48 2.07 -4.52
C ASN A 125 19.31 3.48 -5.11
N PRO A 126 19.88 4.53 -4.45
CA PRO A 126 19.78 5.90 -4.94
C PRO A 126 20.39 6.08 -6.33
N ASN A 127 21.44 5.31 -6.64
CA ASN A 127 22.15 5.42 -7.91
C ASN A 127 21.35 4.91 -9.12
N ASN A 128 20.25 4.16 -8.87
CA ASN A 128 19.36 3.68 -9.92
C ASN A 128 18.34 4.73 -10.40
N HIS A 129 18.50 5.99 -10.00
CA HIS A 129 17.62 7.07 -10.46
C HIS A 129 18.42 8.30 -10.86
N PRO A 130 18.12 8.95 -12.00
CA PRO A 130 18.88 10.12 -12.47
C PRO A 130 18.59 11.40 -11.68
N ASP A 131 17.36 11.57 -11.19
CA ASP A 131 16.90 12.78 -10.50
C ASP A 131 17.55 12.91 -9.11
N PRO A 132 18.27 14.02 -8.82
CA PRO A 132 18.90 14.23 -7.51
C PRO A 132 17.92 14.27 -6.33
N LYS A 133 16.71 14.82 -6.51
CA LYS A 133 15.68 14.87 -5.47
C LYS A 133 15.20 13.48 -5.10
N GLU A 134 15.03 12.62 -6.11
CA GLU A 134 14.64 11.23 -5.87
C GLU A 134 15.77 10.42 -5.22
N LYS A 135 17.03 10.71 -5.55
CA LYS A 135 18.18 10.11 -4.85
C LYS A 135 18.19 10.46 -3.36
N GLU A 136 18.02 11.74 -3.04
CA GLU A 136 17.97 12.22 -1.66
C GLU A 136 16.79 11.59 -0.90
N ARG A 137 15.61 11.54 -1.51
CA ARG A 137 14.43 10.87 -0.94
C ARG A 137 14.72 9.39 -0.62
N ARG A 138 15.35 8.67 -1.54
CA ARG A 138 15.72 7.24 -1.34
C ARG A 138 16.72 7.08 -0.20
N ILE A 139 17.72 7.94 -0.09
CA ILE A 139 18.69 7.91 1.01
C ILE A 139 17.96 8.08 2.34
N ARG A 140 17.13 9.10 2.48
CA ARG A 140 16.35 9.37 3.69
C ARG A 140 15.44 8.17 4.06
N GLN A 141 14.73 7.63 3.08
CA GLN A 141 13.84 6.49 3.27
C GLN A 141 14.61 5.23 3.70
N ASN A 142 15.77 4.98 3.10
CA ASN A 142 16.60 3.83 3.45
C ASN A 142 17.13 3.94 4.88
N ILE A 143 17.56 5.14 5.32
CA ILE A 143 17.97 5.39 6.70
C ILE A 143 16.81 5.06 7.65
N PHE A 144 15.62 5.62 7.42
CA PHE A 144 14.45 5.31 8.23
C PHE A 144 14.20 3.80 8.31
N ARG A 145 14.25 3.08 7.19
CA ARG A 145 13.97 1.64 7.13
C ARG A 145 14.98 0.81 7.90
N VAL A 146 16.26 1.11 7.73
CA VAL A 146 17.35 0.40 8.40
C VAL A 146 17.29 0.63 9.91
N GLU A 147 17.26 1.89 10.33
CA GLU A 147 17.25 2.25 11.75
C GLU A 147 15.98 1.78 12.45
N SER A 148 14.81 1.90 11.82
CA SER A 148 13.57 1.33 12.35
C SER A 148 13.66 -0.17 12.58
N CYS A 149 14.21 -0.94 11.63
CA CYS A 149 14.40 -2.38 11.81
C CYS A 149 15.35 -2.69 12.97
N ARG A 150 16.46 -1.97 13.11
CA ARG A 150 17.44 -2.14 14.19
C ARG A 150 16.84 -1.84 15.56
N ILE A 151 16.14 -0.69 15.68
CA ILE A 151 15.51 -0.27 16.94
C ILE A 151 14.43 -1.28 17.36
N ILE A 152 13.56 -1.69 16.44
CA ILE A 152 12.49 -2.64 16.75
C ILE A 152 13.07 -3.99 17.15
N LYS A 153 14.03 -4.52 16.37
CA LYS A 153 14.67 -5.81 16.66
C LYS A 153 15.37 -5.82 18.02
N LYS A 154 15.98 -4.69 18.42
CA LYS A 154 16.65 -4.54 19.71
C LYS A 154 15.67 -4.50 20.88
N ASN A 155 14.55 -3.79 20.75
CA ASN A 155 13.66 -3.50 21.87
C ASN A 155 12.47 -4.47 21.99
N PHE A 156 12.04 -5.09 20.90
CA PHE A 156 10.82 -5.92 20.88
C PHE A 156 11.11 -7.33 20.38
N LYS A 157 11.19 -8.31 21.29
CA LYS A 157 11.40 -9.72 20.95
C LYS A 157 10.28 -10.30 20.10
N ASN A 158 9.01 -9.86 20.38
CA ASN A 158 7.85 -10.26 19.58
C ASN A 158 7.71 -9.38 18.35
N SER A 159 8.69 -9.46 17.47
CA SER A 159 8.71 -8.67 16.22
C SER A 159 9.19 -9.51 15.03
N LEU A 160 8.74 -9.12 13.85
CA LEU A 160 9.19 -9.62 12.57
C LEU A 160 9.59 -8.43 11.68
N VAL A 161 10.87 -8.13 11.67
CA VAL A 161 11.40 -6.97 10.95
C VAL A 161 12.60 -7.37 10.11
N GLY A 162 12.75 -6.75 8.95
CA GLY A 162 13.89 -7.01 8.09
C GLY A 162 13.74 -6.50 6.66
N LEU A 163 14.83 -6.68 5.91
CA LEU A 163 15.00 -6.17 4.56
C LEU A 163 14.93 -7.29 3.53
N PHE A 164 14.33 -6.98 2.39
CA PHE A 164 14.37 -7.85 1.21
C PHE A 164 15.84 -8.06 0.78
N PRO A 165 16.28 -9.32 0.53
CA PRO A 165 17.67 -9.66 0.27
C PRO A 165 18.07 -9.40 -1.20
N ASP A 166 18.20 -8.14 -1.58
CA ASP A 166 18.84 -7.72 -2.83
C ASP A 166 20.29 -7.28 -2.61
N GLU A 167 21.02 -7.05 -3.68
CA GLU A 167 22.45 -6.70 -3.62
C GLU A 167 22.69 -5.41 -2.82
N TYR A 168 21.87 -4.40 -3.04
CA TYR A 168 21.99 -3.13 -2.33
C TYR A 168 21.70 -3.27 -0.83
N SER A 169 20.70 -4.05 -0.46
CA SER A 169 20.39 -4.33 0.95
C SER A 169 21.51 -5.14 1.64
N LYS A 170 22.18 -6.05 0.91
CA LYS A 170 23.35 -6.77 1.44
C LYS A 170 24.52 -5.83 1.71
N GLU A 171 24.75 -4.87 0.83
CA GLU A 171 25.82 -3.89 0.97
C GLU A 171 25.58 -2.96 2.17
N VAL A 172 24.34 -2.48 2.35
CA VAL A 172 24.01 -1.44 3.31
C VAL A 172 23.72 -1.98 4.72
N ALA A 173 23.04 -3.13 4.83
CA ALA A 173 22.57 -3.68 6.10
C ALA A 173 22.38 -5.20 6.05
N SER A 174 23.49 -5.92 5.91
CA SER A 174 23.52 -7.39 5.84
C SER A 174 22.95 -8.08 7.10
N ASP A 175 23.01 -7.40 8.25
CA ASP A 175 22.49 -7.85 9.55
C ASP A 175 20.95 -7.91 9.63
N LEU A 176 20.27 -7.29 8.67
CA LEU A 176 18.81 -7.18 8.63
C LEU A 176 18.16 -7.98 7.50
N LEU A 177 18.92 -8.74 6.73
CA LEU A 177 18.36 -9.48 5.60
C LEU A 177 17.40 -10.57 6.04
N LEU A 178 16.29 -10.64 5.35
CA LEU A 178 15.33 -11.73 5.46
C LEU A 178 15.86 -12.96 4.71
N ASP A 179 15.46 -14.15 5.16
CA ASP A 179 15.67 -15.37 4.36
C ASP A 179 14.92 -15.20 3.01
N SER A 180 15.56 -15.60 1.92
CA SER A 180 14.98 -15.55 0.57
C SER A 180 13.62 -16.28 0.48
N LYS A 181 13.44 -17.38 1.23
CA LYS A 181 12.16 -18.08 1.35
C LYS A 181 11.07 -17.26 2.06
N ALA A 182 11.47 -16.34 2.93
CA ALA A 182 10.53 -15.45 3.66
C ALA A 182 9.98 -14.31 2.79
N THR A 183 10.54 -14.10 1.59
CA THR A 183 10.17 -12.95 0.73
C THR A 183 9.03 -13.23 -0.25
N SER A 184 8.50 -14.44 -0.28
CA SER A 184 7.35 -14.76 -1.13
C SER A 184 6.09 -14.01 -0.65
N LYS A 185 5.24 -13.56 -1.58
CA LYS A 185 4.01 -12.83 -1.25
C LYS A 185 3.06 -13.66 -0.37
N LYS A 186 2.98 -14.97 -0.58
CA LYS A 186 2.20 -15.88 0.27
C LYS A 186 2.72 -15.88 1.71
N ARG A 187 4.04 -15.96 1.88
CA ARG A 187 4.66 -15.93 3.22
C ARG A 187 4.42 -14.59 3.88
N TYR A 188 4.60 -13.49 3.14
CA TYR A 188 4.32 -12.14 3.64
C TYR A 188 2.89 -11.99 4.18
N PHE A 189 1.88 -12.53 3.50
CA PHE A 189 0.50 -12.47 4.00
C PHE A 189 0.28 -13.31 5.25
N ASN A 190 0.92 -14.49 5.37
CA ASN A 190 0.88 -15.28 6.59
C ASN A 190 1.54 -14.52 7.74
N ASP A 191 2.68 -13.90 7.49
CA ASP A 191 3.40 -13.10 8.46
C ASP A 191 2.59 -11.87 8.88
N LEU A 192 1.93 -11.22 7.92
CA LEU A 192 1.02 -10.12 8.19
C LEU A 192 -0.19 -10.56 9.04
N GLN A 193 -0.76 -11.73 8.77
CA GLN A 193 -1.81 -12.32 9.60
C GLN A 193 -1.35 -12.54 11.05
N SER A 194 -0.10 -12.97 11.23
CA SER A 194 0.51 -13.23 12.54
C SER A 194 0.98 -11.99 13.30
N ALA A 195 0.72 -10.78 12.83
CA ALA A 195 1.12 -9.54 13.48
C ALA A 195 -0.10 -8.76 13.97
N ASN A 196 0.14 -7.74 14.82
CA ASN A 196 -0.88 -6.83 15.30
C ASN A 196 -0.54 -5.36 15.03
N ILE A 197 0.75 -5.00 15.02
CA ILE A 197 1.24 -3.63 14.84
C ILE A 197 2.09 -3.60 13.57
N GLY A 198 1.70 -2.77 12.60
CA GLY A 198 2.43 -2.56 11.36
C GLY A 198 3.15 -1.20 11.35
N ILE A 199 4.42 -1.21 10.94
CA ILE A 199 5.17 0.02 10.72
C ILE A 199 5.13 0.35 9.24
N ALA A 200 4.80 1.60 8.92
CA ALA A 200 4.71 2.09 7.56
C ALA A 200 5.54 3.35 7.37
N ASP A 201 5.99 3.54 6.16
CA ASP A 201 6.78 4.69 5.74
C ASP A 201 6.28 5.22 4.40
N ASP A 202 6.86 6.34 3.98
CA ASP A 202 6.60 6.91 2.67
C ASP A 202 6.85 5.89 1.56
N GLY A 203 6.00 5.96 0.54
CA GLY A 203 6.22 5.28 -0.72
C GLY A 203 7.06 6.13 -1.69
N LEU A 204 6.83 5.97 -2.97
CA LEU A 204 7.39 6.82 -4.01
C LEU A 204 6.76 8.22 -3.93
N LYS A 205 7.51 9.25 -4.34
CA LYS A 205 7.01 10.64 -4.41
C LYS A 205 6.50 11.21 -3.07
N ASP A 206 7.06 10.75 -1.96
CA ASP A 206 6.68 11.16 -0.60
C ASP A 206 5.19 10.91 -0.28
N THR A 207 4.57 9.97 -0.94
CA THR A 207 3.19 9.54 -0.69
C THR A 207 3.15 8.22 0.06
N PRO A 208 2.06 7.88 0.76
CA PRO A 208 1.98 6.63 1.51
C PRO A 208 2.20 5.40 0.64
N GLY A 209 3.00 4.48 1.14
CA GLY A 209 3.24 3.19 0.48
C GLY A 209 2.05 2.23 0.57
N TRP A 210 2.05 1.20 -0.25
CA TRP A 210 1.00 0.17 -0.33
C TRP A 210 0.78 -0.60 0.98
N LYS A 211 1.80 -0.67 1.84
CA LYS A 211 1.74 -1.37 3.12
C LYS A 211 0.62 -0.89 4.03
N ILE A 212 0.35 0.43 4.06
CA ILE A 212 -0.72 0.97 4.91
C ILE A 212 -2.04 0.30 4.56
N GLY A 213 -2.43 0.29 3.29
CA GLY A 213 -3.66 -0.36 2.84
C GLY A 213 -3.71 -1.85 3.22
N GLU A 214 -2.61 -2.59 3.02
CA GLU A 214 -2.51 -4.00 3.41
C GLU A 214 -2.68 -4.16 4.93
N TYR A 215 -2.04 -3.32 5.74
CA TYR A 215 -2.18 -3.36 7.20
C TYR A 215 -3.62 -3.11 7.66
N LEU A 216 -4.29 -2.11 7.08
CA LEU A 216 -5.68 -1.78 7.40
C LEU A 216 -6.62 -2.95 7.09
N MET A 217 -6.46 -3.59 5.92
CA MET A 217 -7.28 -4.74 5.53
C MET A 217 -7.08 -5.96 6.43
N PHE A 218 -5.91 -6.09 7.04
CA PHE A 218 -5.63 -7.14 8.04
C PHE A 218 -5.92 -6.70 9.46
N GLY A 219 -6.53 -5.55 9.68
CA GLY A 219 -6.87 -5.03 11.01
C GLY A 219 -5.66 -4.82 11.90
N LYS A 220 -4.57 -4.26 11.37
CA LYS A 220 -3.37 -3.95 12.15
C LYS A 220 -3.46 -2.53 12.68
N ALA A 221 -2.98 -2.31 13.89
CA ALA A 221 -2.61 -0.98 14.34
C ALA A 221 -1.43 -0.49 13.48
N VAL A 222 -1.42 0.79 13.16
CA VAL A 222 -0.42 1.37 12.27
C VAL A 222 0.36 2.48 12.95
N ILE A 223 1.69 2.43 12.86
CA ILE A 223 2.56 3.57 13.13
C ILE A 223 3.17 3.97 11.80
N SER A 224 3.07 5.24 11.43
CA SER A 224 3.51 5.72 10.10
C SER A 224 4.24 7.05 10.19
N THR A 225 5.17 7.28 9.26
CA THR A 225 5.60 8.63 8.90
C THR A 225 4.39 9.50 8.56
N PRO A 226 4.51 10.85 8.57
CA PRO A 226 3.38 11.73 8.27
C PRO A 226 2.69 11.38 6.95
N ILE A 227 1.36 11.22 7.00
CA ILE A 227 0.52 11.00 5.83
C ILE A 227 0.09 12.36 5.29
N ASN A 228 0.57 12.73 4.12
CA ASN A 228 0.40 14.05 3.53
C ASN A 228 -0.68 14.10 2.43
N ILE A 229 -1.42 13.04 2.22
CA ILE A 229 -2.54 12.98 1.27
C ILE A 229 -3.87 13.00 2.00
N ILE A 230 -4.91 13.43 1.29
CA ILE A 230 -6.29 13.36 1.80
C ILE A 230 -6.76 11.92 1.74
N VAL A 231 -7.19 11.41 2.90
CA VAL A 231 -7.80 10.09 3.06
C VAL A 231 -9.08 10.26 3.87
N GLU A 232 -10.21 9.79 3.32
CA GLU A 232 -11.52 9.98 3.92
C GLU A 232 -11.64 9.25 5.26
N GLU A 233 -12.12 9.96 6.27
CA GLU A 233 -12.39 9.42 7.63
C GLU A 233 -11.21 8.66 8.26
N PHE A 234 -9.99 8.91 7.79
CA PHE A 234 -8.76 8.31 8.33
C PHE A 234 -8.08 9.29 9.29
N LYS A 235 -8.11 8.99 10.58
CA LYS A 235 -7.75 9.94 11.64
C LYS A 235 -6.54 9.46 12.46
N GLU A 236 -5.65 10.40 12.77
CA GLU A 236 -4.57 10.20 13.74
C GLU A 236 -5.17 9.78 15.09
N ASN A 237 -4.44 8.97 15.84
CA ASN A 237 -4.82 8.36 17.12
C ASN A 237 -6.01 7.38 17.10
N LYS A 238 -6.79 7.35 16.01
CA LYS A 238 -7.85 6.37 15.79
C LYS A 238 -7.42 5.26 14.86
N ASN A 239 -6.82 5.62 13.74
CA ASN A 239 -6.43 4.68 12.67
C ASN A 239 -4.92 4.47 12.61
N TYR A 240 -4.13 5.45 13.03
CA TYR A 240 -2.68 5.35 13.07
C TYR A 240 -2.07 6.29 14.10
N LEU A 241 -0.86 5.98 14.55
CA LEU A 241 0.00 6.90 15.28
C LEU A 241 0.99 7.52 14.30
N LYS A 242 1.02 8.84 14.27
CA LYS A 242 1.93 9.59 13.42
C LYS A 242 3.27 9.78 14.10
N LEU A 243 4.37 9.52 13.39
CA LEU A 243 5.70 9.96 13.75
C LEU A 243 5.84 11.47 13.48
N SER A 244 6.60 12.19 14.30
CA SER A 244 6.76 13.63 14.18
C SER A 244 7.35 14.05 12.83
N SER A 245 8.20 13.22 12.26
CA SER A 245 8.80 13.45 10.94
C SER A 245 9.09 12.14 10.21
N ARG A 246 9.58 12.27 8.98
CA ARG A 246 10.06 11.15 8.18
C ARG A 246 11.38 10.53 8.67
N ASN A 247 12.04 11.19 9.61
CA ASN A 247 13.31 10.72 10.20
C ASN A 247 13.16 10.30 11.67
N SER A 248 11.96 10.42 12.25
CA SER A 248 11.73 10.17 13.70
C SER A 248 11.54 8.67 13.99
N PHE A 249 12.47 7.83 13.53
CA PHE A 249 12.48 6.39 13.83
C PHE A 249 12.77 6.11 15.31
N ASP A 250 13.39 7.03 16.02
CA ASP A 250 13.66 7.01 17.46
C ASP A 250 12.40 7.08 18.32
N GLU A 251 11.29 7.59 17.81
CA GLU A 251 9.98 7.58 18.47
C GLU A 251 9.29 6.19 18.44
N LEU A 252 9.76 5.25 17.62
CA LEU A 252 9.09 3.95 17.45
C LEU A 252 8.95 3.18 18.76
N PRO A 253 9.95 3.09 19.65
CA PRO A 253 9.77 2.36 20.90
C PRO A 253 8.63 2.91 21.76
N GLU A 254 8.57 4.23 21.96
CA GLU A 254 7.50 4.87 22.74
C GLU A 254 6.12 4.59 22.14
N LYS A 255 5.97 4.75 20.83
CA LYS A 255 4.68 4.52 20.15
C LYS A 255 4.26 3.06 20.12
N ILE A 256 5.21 2.12 20.02
CA ILE A 256 4.92 0.68 20.14
C ILE A 256 4.48 0.36 21.56
N ASP A 257 5.20 0.83 22.58
CA ASP A 257 4.84 0.62 23.99
C ASP A 257 3.47 1.23 24.33
N TYR A 258 3.16 2.41 23.78
CA TYR A 258 1.83 3.01 23.90
C TYR A 258 0.73 2.08 23.35
N LEU A 259 0.94 1.46 22.20
CA LEU A 259 -0.02 0.51 21.61
C LEU A 259 -0.10 -0.79 22.39
N LEU A 260 1.00 -1.28 22.95
CA LEU A 260 1.03 -2.48 23.76
C LEU A 260 0.32 -2.27 25.13
N THR A 261 0.40 -1.08 25.68
CA THR A 261 -0.26 -0.73 26.94
C THR A 261 -1.76 -0.87 26.80
N ASN A 262 -2.36 -1.67 27.68
CA ASN A 262 -3.79 -2.00 27.70
C ASN A 262 -4.32 -2.55 26.37
N ASN A 263 -3.46 -3.16 25.54
CA ASN A 263 -3.79 -3.75 24.26
C ASN A 263 -4.47 -2.75 23.26
N ARG A 264 -4.07 -1.47 23.29
CA ARG A 264 -4.63 -0.43 22.39
C ARG A 264 -4.51 -0.79 20.92
N TYR A 265 -3.52 -1.62 20.57
CA TYR A 265 -3.39 -2.14 19.19
C TYR A 265 -4.62 -2.93 18.72
N LEU A 266 -5.38 -3.57 19.62
CA LEU A 266 -6.61 -4.27 19.25
C LEU A 266 -7.72 -3.28 18.89
N GLU A 267 -7.91 -2.23 19.69
CA GLU A 267 -8.89 -1.19 19.40
C GLU A 267 -8.61 -0.50 18.07
N MET A 268 -7.36 -0.05 17.86
CA MET A 268 -6.95 0.55 16.60
C MET A 268 -7.08 -0.45 15.44
N GLY A 269 -6.76 -1.71 15.66
CA GLY A 269 -6.94 -2.79 14.68
C GLY A 269 -8.40 -2.96 14.25
N VAL A 270 -9.34 -2.92 15.20
CA VAL A 270 -10.79 -2.96 14.91
C VAL A 270 -11.23 -1.74 14.11
N ASN A 271 -10.79 -0.53 14.51
CA ASN A 271 -11.06 0.69 13.75
C ASN A 271 -10.57 0.60 12.31
N ASN A 272 -9.36 0.07 12.11
CA ASN A 272 -8.73 -0.09 10.81
C ASN A 272 -9.42 -1.15 9.94
N PHE A 273 -9.80 -2.27 10.54
CA PHE A 273 -10.56 -3.30 9.85
C PHE A 273 -11.92 -2.78 9.36
N ASN A 274 -12.65 -2.06 10.23
CA ASN A 274 -13.93 -1.46 9.86
C ASN A 274 -13.76 -0.38 8.77
N TRP A 275 -12.73 0.48 8.92
CA TRP A 275 -12.42 1.48 7.91
C TRP A 275 -12.11 0.82 6.55
N SER A 276 -11.26 -0.21 6.53
CA SER A 276 -10.89 -0.91 5.29
C SER A 276 -12.07 -1.64 4.64
N SER A 277 -12.98 -2.17 5.43
CA SER A 277 -14.20 -2.80 4.94
C SER A 277 -15.08 -1.81 4.17
N THR A 278 -15.08 -0.53 4.56
CA THR A 278 -15.85 0.54 3.90
C THR A 278 -15.11 1.14 2.70
N TYR A 279 -13.80 1.37 2.85
CA TYR A 279 -13.05 2.20 1.90
C TYR A 279 -12.07 1.44 0.99
N LEU A 280 -11.75 0.16 1.30
CA LEU A 280 -10.82 -0.63 0.50
C LEU A 280 -11.41 -1.92 -0.03
N HIS A 281 -12.44 -2.48 0.61
CA HIS A 281 -13.09 -3.68 0.10
C HIS A 281 -13.72 -3.40 -1.27
N PRO A 282 -13.46 -4.18 -2.32
CA PRO A 282 -13.83 -3.83 -3.69
C PRO A 282 -15.28 -3.44 -3.91
N ASN A 283 -16.22 -4.15 -3.28
CA ASN A 283 -17.65 -3.87 -3.44
C ASN A 283 -18.00 -2.51 -2.84
N GLU A 284 -17.61 -2.27 -1.58
CA GLU A 284 -17.94 -1.02 -0.88
C GLU A 284 -17.20 0.18 -1.47
N TYR A 285 -15.96 -0.04 -1.92
CA TYR A 285 -15.20 0.94 -2.67
C TYR A 285 -15.93 1.39 -3.93
N MET A 286 -16.46 0.45 -4.73
CA MET A 286 -17.25 0.77 -5.93
C MET A 286 -18.60 1.38 -5.59
N ASN A 287 -19.31 0.90 -4.56
CA ASN A 287 -20.55 1.47 -4.08
C ASN A 287 -20.39 2.95 -3.69
N ARG A 288 -19.28 3.26 -3.00
CA ARG A 288 -18.94 4.65 -2.66
C ARG A 288 -18.75 5.52 -3.91
N ILE A 289 -17.97 5.08 -4.89
CA ILE A 289 -17.74 5.80 -6.14
C ILE A 289 -19.09 6.04 -6.87
N ILE A 290 -19.91 4.99 -7.01
CA ILE A 290 -21.23 5.08 -7.62
C ILE A 290 -22.11 6.09 -6.88
N SER A 291 -22.12 6.04 -5.55
CA SER A 291 -22.88 6.98 -4.72
C SER A 291 -22.45 8.44 -4.95
N ILE A 292 -21.15 8.71 -5.10
CA ILE A 292 -20.67 10.07 -5.41
C ILE A 292 -21.15 10.51 -6.80
N ILE A 293 -21.04 9.64 -7.79
CA ILE A 293 -21.41 9.94 -9.19
C ILE A 293 -22.92 10.16 -9.34
N THR A 294 -23.75 9.50 -8.54
CA THR A 294 -25.21 9.51 -8.68
C THR A 294 -25.92 10.52 -7.76
N ARG A 295 -25.22 11.17 -6.84
CA ARG A 295 -25.81 12.17 -5.92
C ARG A 295 -26.11 13.53 -6.54
N LYS A 296 -25.88 13.72 -7.85
CA LYS A 296 -26.20 14.95 -8.58
C LYS A 296 -27.52 14.87 -9.33
#